data_35e9886efadfc017192378a4db46e269
#
_entry.id   35e9886efadfc017192378a4db46e269
#
_cell.length_a   1.000
_cell.length_b   1.000
_cell.length_c   1.000
_cell.angle_alpha   90.00
_cell.angle_beta   90.00
_cell.angle_gamma   90.00
#
_symmetry.space_group_name_H-M   'P 1'
#
loop_
_entity.id
_entity.type
_entity.pdbx_description
1 polymer ?
#
loop_
_entity_poly.entity_id
_entity_poly.type
_entity_poly.pdbx_seq_one_letter_code
_entity_poly.pdbx_strand_id
1 'polypeptide(L)'
;MPNENIGFIGLGLMGSAMVSRLQDLDYQVTVCANKSRPNIEAAIARGAHEVETACALAQTSDIILLCMDTSASVEARMRGPDGVIAGLQKGAIVIDFGTSLPASTRALGQEVAAAGGYYLDAPLGRTPQHALIGQLNI
;
A
#
# COMPACT_ATOMS: atom_id res chain seq x y z
N MET A 1 -9.25 16.16 -10.84
CA MET A 1 -8.56 14.86 -10.96
C MET A 1 -7.38 14.82 -10.02
N PRO A 2 -7.27 13.81 -9.16
CA PRO A 2 -6.08 13.63 -8.34
C PRO A 2 -4.86 13.36 -9.23
N ASN A 3 -3.72 13.90 -8.85
CA ASN A 3 -2.49 13.76 -9.63
C ASN A 3 -1.53 12.73 -9.03
N GLU A 4 -1.77 12.29 -7.80
CA GLU A 4 -0.89 11.35 -7.11
C GLU A 4 -1.09 9.92 -7.65
N ASN A 5 0.01 9.24 -7.90
CA ASN A 5 0.01 7.82 -8.22
C ASN A 5 0.06 7.02 -6.93
N ILE A 6 -0.95 6.20 -6.71
CA ILE A 6 -1.08 5.39 -5.50
C ILE A 6 -0.64 3.95 -5.79
N GLY A 7 0.32 3.46 -5.02
CA GLY A 7 0.64 2.04 -4.98
C GLY A 7 -0.07 1.39 -3.79
N PHE A 8 -0.70 0.25 -3.99
CA PHE A 8 -1.42 -0.44 -2.92
C PHE A 8 -0.99 -1.91 -2.83
N ILE A 9 -0.52 -2.31 -1.66
CA ILE A 9 -0.07 -3.67 -1.37
C ILE A 9 -0.96 -4.26 -0.28
N GLY A 10 -1.55 -5.43 -0.55
CA GLY A 10 -2.43 -6.11 0.41
C GLY A 10 -3.91 -5.92 0.09
N LEU A 11 -4.38 -6.54 -0.99
CA LEU A 11 -5.77 -6.50 -1.41
C LEU A 11 -6.57 -7.64 -0.78
N GLY A 12 -6.54 -7.74 0.53
CA GLY A 12 -7.45 -8.57 1.29
C GLY A 12 -8.83 -7.91 1.39
N LEU A 13 -9.61 -8.30 2.38
CA LEU A 13 -10.97 -7.79 2.56
C LEU A 13 -11.00 -6.27 2.77
N MET A 14 -10.14 -5.75 3.64
CA MET A 14 -10.06 -4.32 3.92
C MET A 14 -9.36 -3.59 2.78
N GLY A 15 -8.22 -4.09 2.32
CA GLY A 15 -7.44 -3.44 1.26
C GLY A 15 -8.20 -3.32 -0.04
N SER A 16 -8.94 -4.36 -0.44
CA SER A 16 -9.76 -4.29 -1.67
C SER A 16 -10.86 -3.25 -1.58
N ALA A 17 -11.46 -3.08 -0.40
CA ALA A 17 -12.47 -2.04 -0.17
C ALA A 17 -11.86 -0.63 -0.26
N MET A 18 -10.66 -0.45 0.28
CA MET A 18 -9.94 0.82 0.19
C MET A 18 -9.56 1.15 -1.25
N VAL A 19 -9.07 0.18 -2.01
CA VAL A 19 -8.75 0.36 -3.43
C VAL A 19 -10.00 0.76 -4.21
N SER A 20 -11.12 0.08 -3.97
CA SER A 20 -12.39 0.41 -4.61
C SER A 20 -12.78 1.86 -4.35
N ARG A 21 -12.63 2.33 -3.11
CA ARG A 21 -12.92 3.74 -2.77
C ARG A 21 -11.99 4.72 -3.47
N LEU A 22 -10.69 4.40 -3.54
CA LEU A 22 -9.74 5.24 -4.28
C LEU A 22 -10.12 5.33 -5.76
N GLN A 23 -10.53 4.23 -6.35
CA GLN A 23 -10.99 4.20 -7.74
C GLN A 23 -12.27 4.99 -7.94
N ASP A 24 -13.20 4.97 -6.98
CA ASP A 24 -14.40 5.81 -7.01
C ASP A 24 -14.06 7.30 -7.05
N LEU A 25 -12.92 7.68 -6.49
CA LEU A 25 -12.43 9.05 -6.45
C LEU A 25 -11.44 9.39 -7.58
N ASP A 26 -11.36 8.52 -8.58
CA ASP A 26 -10.54 8.69 -9.80
C ASP A 26 -9.02 8.69 -9.56
N TYR A 27 -8.54 8.12 -8.45
CA TYR A 27 -7.10 7.91 -8.26
C TYR A 27 -6.58 6.82 -9.20
N GLN A 28 -5.37 7.04 -9.70
CA GLN A 28 -4.62 6.00 -10.41
C GLN A 28 -3.98 5.07 -9.39
N VAL A 29 -4.37 3.79 -9.43
CA VAL A 29 -3.89 2.79 -8.47
C VAL A 29 -3.06 1.73 -9.18
N THR A 30 -1.87 1.48 -8.66
CA THR A 30 -1.03 0.35 -9.04
C THR A 30 -1.09 -0.70 -7.95
N VAL A 31 -1.30 -1.95 -8.31
CA VAL A 31 -1.37 -3.07 -7.37
C VAL A 31 -0.24 -4.05 -7.63
N CYS A 32 0.18 -4.75 -6.58
CA CYS A 32 1.25 -5.74 -6.66
C CYS A 32 0.66 -7.14 -6.80
N ALA A 33 1.22 -7.94 -7.69
CA ALA A 33 0.82 -9.32 -7.91
C ALA A 33 0.85 -10.13 -6.60
N ASN A 34 -0.14 -10.99 -6.42
CA ASN A 34 -0.27 -11.86 -5.26
C ASN A 34 -0.87 -13.19 -5.70
N LYS A 35 -0.74 -14.22 -4.84
CA LYS A 35 -1.30 -15.54 -5.09
C LYS A 35 -2.82 -15.52 -5.16
N SER A 36 -3.48 -14.73 -4.32
CA SER A 36 -4.93 -14.52 -4.36
C SER A 36 -5.27 -13.54 -5.46
N ARG A 37 -5.98 -13.99 -6.48
CA ARG A 37 -6.26 -13.22 -7.69
C ARG A 37 -7.58 -12.45 -7.72
N PRO A 38 -8.68 -12.89 -7.07
CA PRO A 38 -10.00 -12.29 -7.32
C PRO A 38 -10.05 -10.79 -7.06
N ASN A 39 -9.49 -10.31 -5.94
CA ASN A 39 -9.52 -8.89 -5.59
C ASN A 39 -8.60 -8.06 -6.47
N ILE A 40 -7.46 -8.62 -6.89
CA ILE A 40 -6.53 -7.96 -7.82
C ILE A 40 -7.20 -7.81 -9.18
N GLU A 41 -7.81 -8.86 -9.69
CA GLU A 41 -8.50 -8.84 -10.98
C GLU A 41 -9.69 -7.89 -10.99
N ALA A 42 -10.43 -7.81 -9.87
CA ALA A 42 -11.51 -6.83 -9.73
C ALA A 42 -10.97 -5.38 -9.82
N ALA A 43 -9.84 -5.11 -9.18
CA ALA A 43 -9.20 -3.79 -9.26
C ALA A 43 -8.72 -3.48 -10.67
N ILE A 44 -8.12 -4.46 -11.36
CA ILE A 44 -7.65 -4.32 -12.75
C ILE A 44 -8.83 -4.03 -13.68
N ALA A 45 -9.96 -4.72 -13.49
CA ALA A 45 -11.18 -4.50 -14.28
C ALA A 45 -11.71 -3.06 -14.17
N ARG A 46 -11.36 -2.38 -13.07
CA ARG A 46 -11.72 -0.97 -12.84
C ARG A 46 -10.58 0.00 -13.14
N GLY A 47 -9.52 -0.45 -13.79
CA GLY A 47 -8.46 0.39 -14.28
C GLY A 47 -7.16 0.40 -13.48
N ALA A 48 -7.02 -0.43 -12.44
CA ALA A 48 -5.76 -0.56 -11.73
C ALA A 48 -4.69 -1.21 -12.62
N HIS A 49 -3.45 -0.79 -12.44
CA HIS A 49 -2.30 -1.37 -13.13
C HIS A 49 -1.61 -2.37 -12.22
N GLU A 50 -1.35 -3.56 -12.72
CA GLU A 50 -0.64 -4.60 -11.96
C GLU A 50 0.84 -4.62 -12.29
N VAL A 51 1.68 -4.73 -11.26
CA VAL A 51 3.13 -4.97 -11.38
C VAL A 51 3.52 -6.22 -10.59
N GLU A 52 4.66 -6.80 -10.90
CA GLU A 52 5.08 -8.08 -10.32
C GLU A 52 5.69 -7.94 -8.92
N THR A 53 6.37 -6.85 -8.64
CA THR A 53 7.13 -6.68 -7.39
C THR A 53 6.77 -5.38 -6.69
N ALA A 54 6.97 -5.36 -5.37
CA ALA A 54 6.82 -4.15 -4.58
C ALA A 54 7.82 -3.06 -5.00
N CYS A 55 9.00 -3.46 -5.44
CA CYS A 55 10.00 -2.53 -6.00
C CYS A 55 9.46 -1.81 -7.25
N ALA A 56 8.89 -2.56 -8.19
CA ALA A 56 8.29 -1.97 -9.40
C ALA A 56 7.12 -1.05 -9.07
N LEU A 57 6.30 -1.42 -8.08
CA LEU A 57 5.21 -0.58 -7.60
C LEU A 57 5.75 0.74 -7.03
N ALA A 58 6.80 0.67 -6.21
CA ALA A 58 7.39 1.85 -5.60
C ALA A 58 7.99 2.80 -6.64
N GLN A 59 8.56 2.27 -7.72
CA GLN A 59 9.17 3.08 -8.78
C GLN A 59 8.20 4.02 -9.48
N THR A 60 6.90 3.73 -9.44
CA THR A 60 5.87 4.51 -10.13
C THR A 60 4.86 5.16 -9.19
N SER A 61 5.08 5.08 -7.88
CA SER A 61 4.09 5.55 -6.89
C SER A 61 4.64 6.73 -6.09
N ASP A 62 3.79 7.73 -5.89
CA ASP A 62 4.07 8.86 -5.00
C ASP A 62 3.73 8.53 -3.55
N ILE A 63 2.67 7.74 -3.37
CA ILE A 63 2.16 7.29 -2.08
C ILE A 63 1.97 5.78 -2.16
N ILE A 64 2.56 5.06 -1.21
CA ILE A 64 2.49 3.60 -1.15
C ILE A 64 1.74 3.20 0.11
N LEU A 65 0.65 2.47 -0.07
CA LEU A 65 -0.24 2.05 0.99
C LEU A 65 -0.09 0.55 1.22
N LEU A 66 0.10 0.16 2.48
CA LEU A 66 0.24 -1.24 2.90
C LEU A 66 -0.92 -1.60 3.82
N CYS A 67 -1.64 -2.67 3.48
CA CYS A 67 -2.72 -3.21 4.31
C CYS A 67 -2.48 -4.70 4.50
N MET A 68 -1.54 -5.04 5.39
CA MET A 68 -1.03 -6.39 5.59
C MET A 68 -1.45 -6.93 6.96
N ASP A 69 -1.42 -8.26 7.11
CA ASP A 69 -1.89 -8.92 8.33
C ASP A 69 -0.88 -8.91 9.49
N THR A 70 0.42 -8.93 9.17
CA THR A 70 1.48 -9.06 10.19
C THR A 70 2.65 -8.14 9.89
N SER A 71 3.42 -7.84 10.95
CA SER A 71 4.69 -7.11 10.80
C SER A 71 5.67 -7.85 9.90
N ALA A 72 5.72 -9.18 9.98
CA ALA A 72 6.59 -9.99 9.11
C ALA A 72 6.21 -9.83 7.64
N SER A 73 4.91 -9.78 7.32
CA SER A 73 4.44 -9.54 5.95
C SER A 73 4.82 -8.15 5.45
N VAL A 74 4.69 -7.14 6.30
CA VAL A 74 5.12 -5.77 5.98
C VAL A 74 6.62 -5.73 5.69
N GLU A 75 7.42 -6.30 6.57
CA GLU A 75 8.88 -6.34 6.39
C GLU A 75 9.29 -7.05 5.10
N ALA A 76 8.62 -8.16 4.78
CA ALA A 76 8.89 -8.91 3.55
C ALA A 76 8.61 -8.10 2.30
N ARG A 77 7.59 -7.24 2.32
CA ARG A 77 7.27 -6.36 1.19
C ARG A 77 8.15 -5.13 1.12
N MET A 78 8.67 -4.69 2.25
CA MET A 78 9.49 -3.47 2.33
C MET A 78 10.95 -3.73 1.97
N ARG A 79 11.51 -4.86 2.40
CA ARG A 79 12.95 -5.16 2.32
C ARG A 79 13.31 -6.03 1.12
N GLY A 80 14.61 -6.12 0.85
CA GLY A 80 15.17 -6.94 -0.21
C GLY A 80 15.13 -6.28 -1.59
N PRO A 81 15.70 -6.94 -2.61
CA PRO A 81 15.81 -6.36 -3.96
C PRO A 81 14.47 -6.13 -4.65
N ASP A 82 13.45 -6.88 -4.27
CA ASP A 82 12.10 -6.74 -4.83
C ASP A 82 11.17 -5.92 -3.91
N GLY A 83 11.69 -5.35 -2.84
CA GLY A 83 10.92 -4.60 -1.85
C GLY A 83 10.71 -3.14 -2.21
N VAL A 84 9.80 -2.50 -1.47
CA VAL A 84 9.44 -1.09 -1.65
C VAL A 84 10.67 -0.18 -1.52
N ILE A 85 11.52 -0.41 -0.52
CA ILE A 85 12.68 0.46 -0.24
C ILE A 85 13.63 0.51 -1.43
N ALA A 86 13.83 -0.63 -2.11
CA ALA A 86 14.72 -0.73 -3.28
C ALA A 86 14.25 0.14 -4.46
N GLY A 87 12.93 0.36 -4.60
CA GLY A 87 12.37 1.16 -5.69
C GLY A 87 11.86 2.54 -5.27
N LEU A 88 12.03 2.92 -4.01
CA LEU A 88 11.40 4.12 -3.45
C LEU A 88 11.90 5.40 -4.12
N GLN A 89 10.95 6.22 -4.58
CA GLN A 89 11.28 7.54 -5.12
C GLN A 89 11.55 8.52 -3.97
N LYS A 90 12.45 9.45 -4.21
CA LYS A 90 12.74 10.51 -3.25
C LYS A 90 11.47 11.32 -2.97
N GLY A 91 11.14 11.50 -1.70
CA GLY A 91 9.96 12.22 -1.26
C GLY A 91 8.68 11.38 -1.23
N ALA A 92 8.72 10.12 -1.64
CA ALA A 92 7.55 9.25 -1.57
C ALA A 92 7.14 8.97 -0.13
N ILE A 93 5.84 8.76 0.07
CA ILE A 93 5.26 8.49 1.38
C ILE A 93 4.80 7.05 1.42
N VAL A 94 5.21 6.31 2.46
CA VAL A 94 4.74 4.95 2.72
C VAL A 94 3.86 4.98 3.96
N ILE A 95 2.66 4.42 3.84
CA ILE A 95 1.69 4.37 4.95
C ILE A 95 1.32 2.92 5.23
N ASP A 96 1.58 2.46 6.45
CA ASP A 96 1.20 1.13 6.92
C ASP A 96 -0.13 1.23 7.69
N PHE A 97 -1.18 0.66 7.13
CA PHE A 97 -2.50 0.62 7.74
C PHE A 97 -2.73 -0.60 8.64
N GLY A 98 -1.77 -1.50 8.71
CA GLY A 98 -1.84 -2.66 9.60
C GLY A 98 -1.49 -2.32 11.04
N THR A 99 -1.76 -3.28 11.94
CA THR A 99 -1.29 -3.19 13.32
C THR A 99 0.07 -3.86 13.40
N SER A 100 1.12 -3.05 13.40
CA SER A 100 2.50 -3.54 13.38
C SER A 100 3.17 -3.36 14.76
N LEU A 101 4.18 -4.20 15.03
CA LEU A 101 4.99 -4.07 16.23
C LEU A 101 5.76 -2.74 16.19
N PRO A 102 5.78 -1.97 17.30
CA PRO A 102 6.48 -0.67 17.32
C PRO A 102 7.95 -0.74 16.91
N ALA A 103 8.66 -1.80 17.29
CA ALA A 103 10.06 -1.96 16.92
C ALA A 103 10.22 -2.12 15.39
N SER A 104 9.34 -2.88 14.76
CA SER A 104 9.31 -3.04 13.30
C SER A 104 9.02 -1.72 12.60
N THR A 105 8.02 -0.99 13.08
CA THR A 105 7.64 0.32 12.53
C THR A 105 8.81 1.32 12.63
N ARG A 106 9.50 1.38 13.75
CA ARG A 106 10.66 2.27 13.92
C ARG A 106 11.82 1.90 13.00
N ALA A 107 12.10 0.61 12.87
CA ALA A 107 13.18 0.14 12.00
C ALA A 107 12.89 0.46 10.53
N LEU A 108 11.69 0.18 10.07
CA LEU A 108 11.28 0.50 8.69
C LEU A 108 11.25 2.00 8.44
N GLY A 109 10.82 2.79 9.42
CA GLY A 109 10.84 4.24 9.33
C GLY A 109 12.24 4.80 9.10
N GLN A 110 13.24 4.25 9.80
CA GLN A 110 14.64 4.63 9.62
C GLN A 110 15.16 4.22 8.24
N GLU A 111 14.82 3.01 7.77
CA GLU A 111 15.25 2.52 6.45
C GLU A 111 14.62 3.33 5.31
N VAL A 112 13.36 3.70 5.44
CA VAL A 112 12.65 4.53 4.46
C VAL A 112 13.23 5.95 4.44
N ALA A 113 13.50 6.52 5.60
CA ALA A 113 14.13 7.85 5.69
C ALA A 113 15.51 7.86 5.05
N ALA A 114 16.31 6.81 5.26
CA ALA A 114 17.62 6.68 4.63
C ALA A 114 17.53 6.56 3.10
N ALA A 115 16.42 6.04 2.59
CA ALA A 115 16.15 5.95 1.15
C ALA A 115 15.52 7.23 0.56
N GLY A 116 15.27 8.25 1.38
CA GLY A 116 14.75 9.55 0.95
C GLY A 116 13.24 9.69 0.99
N GLY A 117 12.53 8.78 1.63
CA GLY A 117 11.08 8.81 1.77
C GLY A 117 10.61 9.08 3.20
N TYR A 118 9.30 8.96 3.39
CA TYR A 118 8.62 9.14 4.67
C TYR A 118 7.79 7.89 4.99
N TYR A 119 7.77 7.48 6.25
CA TYR A 119 7.03 6.30 6.71
C TYR A 119 6.06 6.69 7.83
N LEU A 120 4.79 6.32 7.66
CA LEU A 120 3.74 6.57 8.64
C LEU A 120 3.06 5.26 9.00
N ASP A 121 2.71 5.08 10.26
CA ASP A 121 1.78 4.05 10.69
C ASP A 121 0.41 4.67 10.95
N ALA A 122 -0.63 4.04 10.40
CA ALA A 122 -1.99 4.57 10.45
C ALA A 122 -2.99 3.41 10.66
N PRO A 123 -2.97 2.75 11.83
CA PRO A 123 -3.86 1.61 12.08
C PRO A 123 -5.33 2.00 11.86
N LEU A 124 -6.07 1.08 11.21
CA LEU A 124 -7.45 1.33 10.83
C LEU A 124 -8.42 0.86 11.91
N GLY A 125 -9.52 1.61 12.08
CA GLY A 125 -10.72 1.18 12.77
C GLY A 125 -11.89 1.06 11.81
N ARG A 126 -12.97 0.45 12.27
CA ARG A 126 -14.20 0.16 11.53
C ARG A 126 -14.05 -1.00 10.53
N THR A 127 -14.96 -1.11 9.58
CA THR A 127 -15.17 -2.31 8.77
C THR A 127 -14.90 -2.05 7.28
N PRO A 128 -14.77 -3.11 6.45
CA PRO A 128 -14.66 -2.93 5.00
C PRO A 128 -15.81 -2.15 4.38
N GLN A 129 -17.04 -2.29 4.91
CA GLN A 129 -18.18 -1.50 4.44
C GLN A 129 -17.96 0.00 4.66
N HIS A 130 -17.36 0.39 5.78
CA HIS A 130 -16.99 1.79 6.01
C HIS A 130 -15.87 2.25 5.06
N ALA A 131 -14.95 1.35 4.70
CA ALA A 131 -13.91 1.67 3.73
C ALA A 131 -14.49 2.01 2.35
N LEU A 132 -15.51 1.27 1.91
CA LEU A 132 -16.15 1.48 0.61
C LEU A 132 -16.77 2.88 0.47
N ILE A 133 -17.20 3.47 1.56
CA ILE A 133 -17.84 4.79 1.57
C ILE A 133 -16.95 5.89 2.16
N GLY A 134 -15.68 5.59 2.41
CA GLY A 134 -14.71 6.56 2.90
C GLY A 134 -14.91 6.98 4.35
N GLN A 135 -15.38 6.08 5.21
CA GLN A 135 -15.69 6.37 6.62
C GLN A 135 -14.85 5.55 7.61
N LEU A 136 -13.64 5.18 7.23
CA LEU A 136 -12.71 4.53 8.17
C LEU A 136 -12.24 5.51 9.23
N ASN A 137 -11.94 4.97 10.43
CA ASN A 137 -11.14 5.67 11.43
C ASN A 137 -9.66 5.30 11.22
N ILE A 138 -8.81 6.29 11.27
CA ILE A 138 -7.37 6.13 11.07
C ILE A 138 -6.64 6.82 12.23
#